data_9e9cff76c5969dfed7375d9e413ea2ac
#
_entry.id   9e9cff76c5969dfed7375d9e413ea2ac
#
_cell.length_a   1.000
_cell.length_b   1.000
_cell.length_c   1.000
_cell.angle_alpha   90.00
_cell.angle_beta   90.00
_cell.angle_gamma   90.00
#
_symmetry.space_group_name_H-M   'P 1'
#
loop_
_entity.id
_entity.type
_entity.pdbx_description
1 polymer ?
#
loop_
_entity_poly.entity_id
_entity_poly.type
_entity_poly.pdbx_seq_one_letter_code
_entity_poly.pdbx_strand_id
1 'polypeptide(L)'
;MEIFEALAKEFNIREEYSKNLITLLDEGGTIPFIARYRKEMHGSLDDQVIRAFSDRLGYLRNFEDRKKTIVKTIDEQGKLTEEIAKKLDEAKTLTELEDIYRPFKPKRKTRATEAIAKGLEPLAEIFLAQKEDGKSIEQLAEAFVDEEKGVKNVEEAIQGAKDIIAEKFSDDSDLRKELREFLQKSAFITSAIKKEKPKKSKVKVIDNSDKYADKEGSEKAIELLKKITAVSESSTECKGCCK
;
A
#
# COMPACT_ATOMS: atom_id res chain seq x y z
N MET A 1 -3.01 9.83 -22.81
CA MET A 1 -4.13 10.78 -22.53
C MET A 1 -3.52 11.92 -21.75
N GLU A 2 -3.68 13.14 -22.22
CA GLU A 2 -3.13 14.32 -21.54
C GLU A 2 -3.84 14.56 -20.20
N ILE A 3 -3.10 15.07 -19.20
CA ILE A 3 -3.64 15.30 -17.84
C ILE A 3 -4.89 16.19 -17.87
N PHE A 4 -4.91 17.22 -18.71
CA PHE A 4 -6.05 18.12 -18.82
C PHE A 4 -7.30 17.44 -19.37
N GLU A 5 -7.16 16.47 -20.28
CA GLU A 5 -8.29 15.68 -20.82
C GLU A 5 -8.87 14.75 -19.75
N ALA A 6 -8.00 14.11 -18.96
CA ALA A 6 -8.43 13.26 -17.86
C ALA A 6 -9.22 14.06 -16.81
N LEU A 7 -8.71 15.22 -16.42
CA LEU A 7 -9.37 16.11 -15.47
C LEU A 7 -10.67 16.70 -16.04
N ALA A 8 -10.70 17.08 -17.31
CA ALA A 8 -11.90 17.60 -17.95
C ALA A 8 -13.05 16.56 -17.90
N LYS A 9 -12.75 15.29 -18.17
CA LYS A 9 -13.73 14.19 -18.08
C LYS A 9 -14.17 13.91 -16.64
N GLU A 10 -13.21 13.88 -15.69
CA GLU A 10 -13.49 13.55 -14.28
C GLU A 10 -14.37 14.61 -13.63
N PHE A 11 -14.13 15.89 -13.90
CA PHE A 11 -14.88 17.01 -13.35
C PHE A 11 -16.05 17.46 -14.22
N ASN A 12 -16.28 16.82 -15.36
CA ASN A 12 -17.32 17.17 -16.34
C ASN A 12 -17.27 18.65 -16.76
N ILE A 13 -16.09 19.13 -17.08
CA ILE A 13 -15.83 20.50 -17.54
C ILE A 13 -15.25 20.47 -18.95
N ARG A 14 -15.29 21.62 -19.64
CA ARG A 14 -14.65 21.75 -20.95
C ARG A 14 -13.13 21.64 -20.81
N GLU A 15 -12.49 21.05 -21.81
CA GLU A 15 -11.03 20.92 -21.85
C GLU A 15 -10.31 22.27 -21.76
N GLU A 16 -10.88 23.29 -22.36
CA GLU A 16 -10.37 24.66 -22.29
C GLU A 16 -10.32 25.18 -20.85
N TYR A 17 -11.39 24.95 -20.05
CA TYR A 17 -11.43 25.33 -18.65
C TYR A 17 -10.44 24.54 -17.81
N SER A 18 -10.24 23.26 -18.13
CA SER A 18 -9.23 22.43 -17.48
C SER A 18 -7.81 22.96 -17.72
N LYS A 19 -7.48 23.32 -18.97
CA LYS A 19 -6.19 23.94 -19.34
C LYS A 19 -5.97 25.27 -18.62
N ASN A 20 -6.98 26.12 -18.64
CA ASN A 20 -6.92 27.44 -17.98
C ASN A 20 -6.71 27.32 -16.47
N LEU A 21 -7.41 26.38 -15.81
CA LEU A 21 -7.24 26.11 -14.38
C LEU A 21 -5.83 25.64 -14.05
N ILE A 22 -5.29 24.73 -14.85
CA ILE A 22 -3.91 24.26 -14.69
C ILE A 22 -2.94 25.44 -14.79
N THR A 23 -3.10 26.28 -15.81
CA THR A 23 -2.25 27.47 -16.00
C THR A 23 -2.32 28.42 -14.82
N LEU A 24 -3.54 28.75 -14.36
CA LEU A 24 -3.75 29.63 -13.21
C LEU A 24 -3.14 29.09 -11.91
N LEU A 25 -3.22 27.76 -11.70
CA LEU A 25 -2.61 27.10 -10.54
C LEU A 25 -1.08 27.10 -10.63
N ASP A 26 -0.53 26.91 -11.83
CA ASP A 26 0.91 26.90 -12.08
C ASP A 26 1.53 28.31 -11.96
N GLU A 27 0.77 29.34 -12.28
CA GLU A 27 1.14 30.75 -12.05
C GLU A 27 1.11 31.14 -10.55
N GLY A 28 0.73 30.22 -9.67
CA GLY A 28 0.67 30.44 -8.24
C GLY A 28 -0.61 31.11 -7.76
N GLY A 29 -1.66 31.12 -8.58
CA GLY A 29 -2.97 31.61 -8.20
C GLY A 29 -3.55 30.84 -7.02
N THR A 30 -3.97 31.54 -5.96
CA THR A 30 -4.66 30.90 -4.84
C THR A 30 -6.08 30.50 -5.22
N ILE A 31 -6.57 29.37 -4.70
CA ILE A 31 -7.91 28.86 -5.00
C ILE A 31 -9.00 29.91 -4.76
N PRO A 32 -9.02 30.67 -3.63
CA PRO A 32 -10.01 31.71 -3.42
C PRO A 32 -9.91 32.87 -4.42
N PHE A 33 -8.70 33.18 -4.89
CA PHE A 33 -8.49 34.21 -5.93
C PHE A 33 -9.05 33.75 -7.27
N ILE A 34 -8.73 32.54 -7.70
CA ILE A 34 -9.22 31.95 -8.96
C ILE A 34 -10.76 31.91 -8.94
N ALA A 35 -11.36 31.37 -7.87
CA ALA A 35 -12.80 31.23 -7.75
C ALA A 35 -13.56 32.59 -7.82
N ARG A 36 -12.97 33.67 -7.28
CA ARG A 36 -13.64 34.98 -7.24
C ARG A 36 -13.37 35.83 -8.47
N TYR A 37 -12.14 35.81 -8.96
CA TYR A 37 -11.67 36.81 -9.93
C TYR A 37 -11.40 36.28 -11.33
N ARG A 38 -11.50 34.96 -11.56
CA ARG A 38 -11.22 34.32 -12.85
C ARG A 38 -12.37 33.41 -13.32
N LYS A 39 -13.60 33.77 -12.99
CA LYS A 39 -14.80 32.96 -13.29
C LYS A 39 -14.97 32.66 -14.79
N GLU A 40 -14.60 33.58 -15.65
CA GLU A 40 -14.62 33.41 -17.11
C GLU A 40 -13.64 32.32 -17.59
N MET A 41 -12.53 32.10 -16.86
CA MET A 41 -11.49 31.15 -17.23
C MET A 41 -11.84 29.71 -16.88
N HIS A 42 -12.72 29.50 -15.91
CA HIS A 42 -13.06 28.15 -15.40
C HIS A 42 -14.58 27.85 -15.41
N GLY A 43 -15.39 28.72 -16.07
CA GLY A 43 -16.83 28.45 -16.21
C GLY A 43 -17.62 28.56 -14.91
N SER A 44 -17.23 29.46 -14.00
CA SER A 44 -17.93 29.70 -12.70
C SER A 44 -17.96 28.51 -11.76
N LEU A 45 -16.92 27.67 -11.76
CA LEU A 45 -16.77 26.58 -10.80
C LEU A 45 -16.66 27.11 -9.36
N ASP A 46 -17.18 26.35 -8.42
CA ASP A 46 -17.09 26.64 -6.99
C ASP A 46 -15.67 26.38 -6.45
N ASP A 47 -15.31 27.05 -5.37
CA ASP A 47 -13.98 26.94 -4.74
C ASP A 47 -13.69 25.51 -4.25
N GLN A 48 -14.72 24.77 -3.83
CA GLN A 48 -14.58 23.37 -3.45
C GLN A 48 -14.19 22.49 -4.64
N VAL A 49 -14.80 22.74 -5.82
CA VAL A 49 -14.48 22.01 -7.05
C VAL A 49 -13.07 22.34 -7.51
N ILE A 50 -12.67 23.63 -7.46
CA ILE A 50 -11.31 24.05 -7.82
C ILE A 50 -10.28 23.44 -6.88
N ARG A 51 -10.58 23.31 -5.59
CA ARG A 51 -9.73 22.62 -4.61
C ARG A 51 -9.56 21.16 -4.96
N ALA A 52 -10.67 20.43 -5.15
CA ALA A 52 -10.64 19.03 -5.55
C ALA A 52 -9.88 18.83 -6.87
N PHE A 53 -10.05 19.73 -7.83
CA PHE A 53 -9.31 19.75 -9.09
C PHE A 53 -7.80 19.91 -8.86
N SER A 54 -7.40 20.85 -8.00
CA SER A 54 -5.99 21.10 -7.67
C SER A 54 -5.35 19.89 -6.99
N ASP A 55 -6.04 19.27 -6.03
CA ASP A 55 -5.57 18.06 -5.35
C ASP A 55 -5.42 16.89 -6.34
N ARG A 56 -6.40 16.76 -7.25
CA ARG A 56 -6.36 15.71 -8.27
C ARG A 56 -5.26 15.95 -9.31
N LEU A 57 -5.04 17.18 -9.72
CA LEU A 57 -3.92 17.57 -10.59
C LEU A 57 -2.57 17.20 -9.96
N GLY A 58 -2.40 17.53 -8.67
CA GLY A 58 -1.20 17.14 -7.92
C GLY A 58 -0.99 15.63 -7.89
N TYR A 59 -2.07 14.85 -7.65
CA TYR A 59 -2.03 13.40 -7.69
C TYR A 59 -1.62 12.86 -9.07
N LEU A 60 -2.20 13.35 -10.16
CA LEU A 60 -1.90 12.87 -11.51
C LEU A 60 -0.45 13.21 -11.92
N ARG A 61 0.05 14.38 -11.56
CA ARG A 61 1.46 14.74 -11.78
C ARG A 61 2.40 13.81 -11.04
N ASN A 62 2.14 13.59 -9.75
CA ASN A 62 2.92 12.64 -8.95
C ASN A 62 2.86 11.21 -9.52
N PHE A 63 1.71 10.81 -10.04
CA PHE A 63 1.53 9.51 -10.68
C PHE A 63 2.40 9.38 -11.94
N GLU A 64 2.37 10.38 -12.84
CA GLU A 64 3.18 10.36 -14.05
C GLU A 64 4.69 10.42 -13.76
N ASP A 65 5.12 11.27 -12.84
CA ASP A 65 6.52 11.38 -12.47
C ASP A 65 7.02 10.09 -11.81
N ARG A 66 6.16 9.47 -11.00
CA ARG A 66 6.49 8.18 -10.39
C ARG A 66 6.57 7.08 -11.45
N LYS A 67 5.64 7.06 -12.40
CA LYS A 67 5.65 6.12 -13.52
C LYS A 67 6.94 6.25 -14.34
N LYS A 68 7.32 7.47 -14.72
CA LYS A 68 8.58 7.73 -15.45
C LYS A 68 9.80 7.24 -14.66
N THR A 69 9.85 7.49 -13.36
CA THR A 69 10.94 7.04 -12.50
C THR A 69 11.02 5.52 -12.45
N ILE A 70 9.89 4.83 -12.32
CA ILE A 70 9.82 3.37 -12.28
C ILE A 70 10.28 2.76 -13.61
N VAL A 71 9.75 3.26 -14.73
CA VAL A 71 10.15 2.80 -16.07
C VAL A 71 11.66 2.94 -16.26
N LYS A 72 12.20 4.12 -15.94
CA LYS A 72 13.65 4.38 -16.02
C LYS A 72 14.47 3.41 -15.16
N THR A 73 14.04 3.18 -13.92
CA THR A 73 14.77 2.29 -13.00
C THR A 73 14.75 0.83 -13.46
N ILE A 74 13.63 0.36 -14.02
CA ILE A 74 13.51 -1.01 -14.54
C ILE A 74 14.34 -1.16 -15.83
N ASP A 75 14.34 -0.14 -16.67
CA ASP A 75 15.13 -0.09 -17.91
C ASP A 75 16.64 -0.11 -17.61
N GLU A 76 17.10 0.69 -16.66
CA GLU A 76 18.49 0.70 -16.17
C GLU A 76 18.94 -0.68 -15.64
N GLN A 77 18.01 -1.49 -15.12
CA GLN A 77 18.26 -2.87 -14.70
C GLN A 77 18.24 -3.87 -15.87
N GLY A 78 17.91 -3.45 -17.09
CA GLY A 78 17.77 -4.32 -18.26
C GLY A 78 16.62 -5.32 -18.15
N LYS A 79 15.63 -5.06 -17.32
CA LYS A 79 14.49 -5.96 -17.03
C LYS A 79 13.16 -5.47 -17.60
N LEU A 80 13.16 -4.38 -18.36
CA LEU A 80 11.95 -3.83 -18.98
C LEU A 80 11.52 -4.70 -20.16
N THR A 81 10.52 -5.54 -19.95
CA THR A 81 9.87 -6.34 -20.99
C THR A 81 8.62 -5.62 -21.51
N GLU A 82 8.16 -6.00 -22.70
CA GLU A 82 6.92 -5.46 -23.28
C GLU A 82 5.69 -5.69 -22.38
N GLU A 83 5.65 -6.83 -21.67
CA GLU A 83 4.59 -7.16 -20.74
C GLU A 83 4.57 -6.22 -19.54
N ILE A 84 5.75 -5.92 -18.98
CA ILE A 84 5.89 -4.98 -17.84
C ILE A 84 5.53 -3.56 -18.29
N ALA A 85 5.97 -3.15 -19.49
CA ALA A 85 5.62 -1.84 -20.04
C ALA A 85 4.10 -1.71 -20.21
N LYS A 86 3.41 -2.72 -20.74
CA LYS A 86 1.94 -2.73 -20.85
C LYS A 86 1.26 -2.65 -19.48
N LYS A 87 1.71 -3.44 -18.48
CA LYS A 87 1.17 -3.40 -17.12
C LYS A 87 1.33 -2.01 -16.49
N LEU A 88 2.48 -1.35 -16.71
CA LEU A 88 2.72 0.01 -16.23
C LEU A 88 1.84 1.06 -16.96
N ASP A 89 1.52 0.82 -18.23
CA ASP A 89 0.63 1.71 -19.00
C ASP A 89 -0.83 1.55 -18.59
N GLU A 90 -1.26 0.35 -18.24
CA GLU A 90 -2.61 0.03 -17.80
C GLU A 90 -2.88 0.42 -16.34
N ALA A 91 -1.83 0.63 -15.53
CA ALA A 91 -1.96 1.01 -14.13
C ALA A 91 -2.69 2.36 -13.99
N LYS A 92 -3.68 2.40 -13.11
CA LYS A 92 -4.53 3.58 -12.86
C LYS A 92 -4.24 4.27 -11.53
N THR A 93 -3.54 3.58 -10.64
CA THR A 93 -3.26 4.08 -9.30
C THR A 93 -1.78 3.97 -8.93
N LEU A 94 -1.31 4.85 -8.04
CA LEU A 94 0.05 4.78 -7.51
C LEU A 94 0.33 3.42 -6.85
N THR A 95 -0.69 2.83 -6.23
CA THR A 95 -0.56 1.53 -5.57
C THR A 95 -0.27 0.42 -6.57
N GLU A 96 -0.96 0.42 -7.72
CA GLU A 96 -0.70 -0.54 -8.80
C GLU A 96 0.71 -0.38 -9.38
N LEU A 97 1.16 0.87 -9.58
CA LEU A 97 2.54 1.13 -10.02
C LEU A 97 3.59 0.59 -9.03
N GLU A 98 3.37 0.81 -7.73
CA GLU A 98 4.29 0.31 -6.69
C GLU A 98 4.25 -1.22 -6.58
N ASP A 99 3.11 -1.86 -6.80
CA ASP A 99 3.00 -3.32 -6.82
C ASP A 99 3.78 -3.92 -8.00
N ILE A 100 3.68 -3.32 -9.20
CA ILE A 100 4.46 -3.75 -10.37
C ILE A 100 5.97 -3.52 -10.15
N TYR A 101 6.34 -2.41 -9.51
CA TYR A 101 7.74 -2.06 -9.24
C TYR A 101 8.37 -2.92 -8.14
N ARG A 102 7.57 -3.51 -7.24
CA ARG A 102 8.04 -4.21 -6.04
C ARG A 102 9.10 -5.29 -6.30
N PRO A 103 8.99 -6.17 -7.31
CA PRO A 103 10.02 -7.17 -7.62
C PRO A 103 11.37 -6.56 -8.02
N PHE A 104 11.37 -5.35 -8.60
CA PHE A 104 12.56 -4.66 -9.12
C PHE A 104 13.21 -3.74 -8.09
N LYS A 105 12.51 -3.49 -6.98
CA LYS A 105 13.01 -2.63 -5.92
C LYS A 105 14.16 -3.31 -5.19
N PRO A 106 15.29 -2.58 -4.92
CA PRO A 106 16.38 -3.14 -4.12
C PRO A 106 15.85 -3.64 -2.78
N LYS A 107 15.91 -4.94 -2.57
CA LYS A 107 15.44 -5.56 -1.33
C LYS A 107 16.51 -5.50 -0.26
N ARG A 108 16.09 -5.23 0.97
CA ARG A 108 16.92 -5.46 2.14
C ARG A 108 17.04 -6.97 2.36
N LYS A 109 18.03 -7.38 3.16
CA LYS A 109 18.20 -8.77 3.58
C LYS A 109 16.90 -9.27 4.26
N THR A 110 16.24 -10.24 3.63
CA THR A 110 14.99 -10.85 4.11
C THR A 110 15.26 -12.31 4.49
N ARG A 111 14.34 -12.94 5.22
CA ARG A 111 14.43 -14.38 5.52
C ARG A 111 14.44 -15.21 4.23
N ALA A 112 13.69 -14.81 3.22
CA ALA A 112 13.69 -15.50 1.93
C ALA A 112 15.05 -15.35 1.21
N THR A 113 15.68 -14.17 1.20
CA THR A 113 17.01 -14.01 0.60
C THR A 113 18.07 -14.83 1.34
N GLU A 114 17.95 -14.99 2.67
CA GLU A 114 18.82 -15.89 3.44
C GLU A 114 18.57 -17.36 3.09
N ALA A 115 17.30 -17.77 2.92
CA ALA A 115 16.94 -19.12 2.51
C ALA A 115 17.43 -19.43 1.08
N ILE A 116 17.36 -18.48 0.15
CA ILE A 116 17.92 -18.61 -1.20
C ILE A 116 19.45 -18.79 -1.14
N ALA A 117 20.14 -17.98 -0.31
CA ALA A 117 21.58 -18.12 -0.10
C ALA A 117 21.98 -19.49 0.48
N LYS A 118 21.11 -20.10 1.26
CA LYS A 118 21.26 -21.47 1.78
C LYS A 118 20.92 -22.57 0.74
N GLY A 119 20.47 -22.20 -0.47
CA GLY A 119 20.18 -23.12 -1.56
C GLY A 119 18.82 -23.81 -1.48
N LEU A 120 17.84 -23.22 -0.78
CA LEU A 120 16.50 -23.78 -0.59
C LEU A 120 15.50 -23.41 -1.72
N GLU A 121 15.94 -22.68 -2.75
CA GLU A 121 15.09 -22.27 -3.87
C GLU A 121 14.49 -23.47 -4.63
N PRO A 122 15.26 -24.55 -4.98
CA PRO A 122 14.69 -25.72 -5.67
C PRO A 122 13.63 -26.43 -4.82
N LEU A 123 13.79 -26.48 -3.48
CA LEU A 123 12.78 -27.05 -2.60
C LEU A 123 11.46 -26.23 -2.63
N ALA A 124 11.57 -24.90 -2.65
CA ALA A 124 10.42 -24.02 -2.81
C ALA A 124 9.71 -24.25 -4.17
N GLU A 125 10.45 -24.49 -5.23
CA GLU A 125 9.87 -24.79 -6.55
C GLU A 125 9.17 -26.16 -6.58
N ILE A 126 9.71 -27.18 -5.92
CA ILE A 126 9.06 -28.48 -5.77
C ILE A 126 7.72 -28.32 -5.03
N PHE A 127 7.70 -27.53 -3.96
CA PHE A 127 6.46 -27.27 -3.23
C PHE A 127 5.43 -26.49 -4.04
N LEU A 128 5.85 -25.52 -4.84
CA LEU A 128 4.97 -24.77 -5.74
C LEU A 128 4.42 -25.64 -6.88
N ALA A 129 5.22 -26.58 -7.38
CA ALA A 129 4.79 -27.47 -8.45
C ALA A 129 3.70 -28.47 -8.04
N GLN A 130 3.53 -28.71 -6.73
CA GLN A 130 2.49 -29.59 -6.15
C GLN A 130 2.36 -30.93 -6.86
N LYS A 131 3.47 -31.51 -7.32
CA LYS A 131 3.46 -32.81 -7.98
C LYS A 131 3.17 -33.90 -6.97
N GLU A 132 2.24 -34.81 -7.31
CA GLU A 132 1.91 -35.98 -6.50
C GLU A 132 2.99 -37.07 -6.71
N ASP A 133 4.18 -36.86 -6.18
CA ASP A 133 5.28 -37.83 -6.27
C ASP A 133 5.19 -38.91 -5.15
N GLY A 134 4.12 -38.95 -4.39
CA GLY A 134 3.89 -39.91 -3.29
C GLY A 134 4.85 -39.76 -2.09
N LYS A 135 5.70 -38.72 -2.10
CA LYS A 135 6.64 -38.42 -1.01
C LYS A 135 6.05 -37.41 -0.04
N SER A 136 6.32 -37.58 1.26
CA SER A 136 5.93 -36.57 2.23
C SER A 136 6.80 -35.32 2.09
N ILE A 137 6.29 -34.19 2.60
CA ILE A 137 7.00 -32.89 2.60
C ILE A 137 8.35 -33.02 3.33
N GLU A 138 8.36 -33.78 4.42
CA GLU A 138 9.56 -34.03 5.22
C GLU A 138 10.62 -34.82 4.42
N GLN A 139 10.20 -35.85 3.68
CA GLN A 139 11.10 -36.64 2.84
C GLN A 139 11.72 -35.83 1.68
N LEU A 140 10.95 -34.87 1.12
CA LEU A 140 11.47 -33.96 0.12
C LEU A 140 12.48 -32.97 0.71
N ALA A 141 12.23 -32.50 1.93
CA ALA A 141 13.09 -31.55 2.61
C ALA A 141 14.37 -32.17 3.20
N GLU A 142 14.39 -33.48 3.51
CA GLU A 142 15.60 -34.18 3.98
C GLU A 142 16.77 -34.06 2.99
N ALA A 143 16.49 -34.08 1.69
CA ALA A 143 17.52 -33.94 0.66
C ALA A 143 18.21 -32.56 0.62
N PHE A 144 17.64 -31.56 1.32
CA PHE A 144 18.14 -30.17 1.35
C PHE A 144 18.72 -29.79 2.71
N VAL A 145 18.84 -30.75 3.64
CA VAL A 145 19.53 -30.53 4.92
C VAL A 145 21.02 -30.51 4.66
N ASP A 146 21.69 -29.40 4.92
CA ASP A 146 23.12 -29.18 4.73
C ASP A 146 23.66 -28.27 5.82
N GLU A 147 24.42 -28.82 6.74
CA GLU A 147 25.00 -28.07 7.87
C GLU A 147 26.03 -27.05 7.40
N GLU A 148 26.73 -27.30 6.29
CA GLU A 148 27.74 -26.36 5.74
C GLU A 148 27.05 -25.10 5.21
N LYS A 149 25.85 -25.22 4.66
CA LYS A 149 25.01 -24.11 4.22
C LYS A 149 24.14 -23.50 5.33
N GLY A 150 24.24 -24.06 6.53
CA GLY A 150 23.53 -23.57 7.72
C GLY A 150 22.07 -24.00 7.78
N VAL A 151 21.71 -25.14 7.18
CA VAL A 151 20.41 -25.81 7.33
C VAL A 151 20.61 -27.04 8.20
N LYS A 152 20.26 -26.93 9.48
CA LYS A 152 20.58 -27.97 10.48
C LYS A 152 19.56 -29.12 10.53
N ASN A 153 18.33 -28.84 10.17
CA ASN A 153 17.22 -29.81 10.31
C ASN A 153 16.16 -29.58 9.21
N VAL A 154 15.32 -30.57 9.04
CA VAL A 154 14.22 -30.60 8.08
C VAL A 154 13.25 -29.44 8.30
N GLU A 155 12.99 -29.07 9.55
CA GLU A 155 12.09 -27.96 9.89
C GLU A 155 12.62 -26.61 9.38
N GLU A 156 13.94 -26.37 9.48
CA GLU A 156 14.56 -25.16 8.93
C GLU A 156 14.50 -25.12 7.39
N ALA A 157 14.69 -26.28 6.73
CA ALA A 157 14.54 -26.39 5.27
C ALA A 157 13.12 -26.05 4.83
N ILE A 158 12.11 -26.64 5.47
CA ILE A 158 10.70 -26.38 5.20
C ILE A 158 10.35 -24.92 5.47
N GLN A 159 10.83 -24.35 6.58
CA GLN A 159 10.56 -22.94 6.91
C GLN A 159 11.21 -22.01 5.91
N GLY A 160 12.44 -22.28 5.48
CA GLY A 160 13.10 -21.49 4.45
C GLY A 160 12.38 -21.54 3.10
N ALA A 161 11.92 -22.72 2.69
CA ALA A 161 11.11 -22.87 1.49
C ALA A 161 9.77 -22.09 1.58
N LYS A 162 9.09 -22.14 2.73
CA LYS A 162 7.88 -21.35 2.99
C LYS A 162 8.15 -19.84 2.92
N ASP A 163 9.26 -19.37 3.48
CA ASP A 163 9.63 -17.95 3.45
C ASP A 163 9.89 -17.48 2.00
N ILE A 164 10.51 -18.30 1.13
CA ILE A 164 10.70 -18.04 -0.30
C ILE A 164 9.36 -17.96 -1.02
N ILE A 165 8.47 -18.92 -0.80
CA ILE A 165 7.14 -18.97 -1.41
C ILE A 165 6.31 -17.76 -1.00
N ALA A 166 6.33 -17.42 0.29
CA ALA A 166 5.62 -16.25 0.82
C ALA A 166 6.12 -14.94 0.19
N GLU A 167 7.42 -14.82 -0.06
CA GLU A 167 7.97 -13.65 -0.75
C GLU A 167 7.55 -13.61 -2.22
N LYS A 168 7.58 -14.74 -2.95
CA LYS A 168 7.10 -14.83 -4.34
C LYS A 168 5.63 -14.37 -4.44
N PHE A 169 4.75 -14.85 -3.57
CA PHE A 169 3.34 -14.42 -3.54
C PHE A 169 3.17 -12.96 -3.13
N SER A 170 4.00 -12.48 -2.19
CA SER A 170 3.97 -11.06 -1.79
C SER A 170 4.41 -10.11 -2.90
N ASP A 171 5.23 -10.57 -3.84
CA ASP A 171 5.74 -9.76 -4.94
C ASP A 171 4.88 -9.86 -6.21
N ASP A 172 3.91 -10.78 -6.24
CA ASP A 172 2.99 -10.93 -7.36
C ASP A 172 1.97 -9.78 -7.39
N SER A 173 2.05 -8.96 -8.43
CA SER A 173 1.19 -7.78 -8.61
C SER A 173 -0.27 -8.13 -8.83
N ASP A 174 -0.54 -9.23 -9.55
CA ASP A 174 -1.88 -9.64 -9.92
C ASP A 174 -2.60 -10.22 -8.71
N LEU A 175 -1.92 -11.09 -7.94
CA LEU A 175 -2.42 -11.60 -6.67
C LEU A 175 -2.70 -10.49 -5.66
N ARG A 176 -1.83 -9.49 -5.56
CA ARG A 176 -2.04 -8.33 -4.69
C ARG A 176 -3.28 -7.51 -5.08
N LYS A 177 -3.52 -7.35 -6.38
CA LYS A 177 -4.70 -6.68 -6.90
C LYS A 177 -5.96 -7.44 -6.54
N GLU A 178 -6.02 -8.74 -6.79
CA GLU A 178 -7.16 -9.59 -6.45
C GLU A 178 -7.45 -9.60 -4.95
N LEU A 179 -6.42 -9.75 -4.12
CA LEU A 179 -6.57 -9.70 -2.66
C LEU A 179 -7.09 -8.34 -2.17
N ARG A 180 -6.64 -7.24 -2.77
CA ARG A 180 -7.14 -5.90 -2.43
C ARG A 180 -8.61 -5.75 -2.78
N GLU A 181 -9.03 -6.18 -3.96
CA GLU A 181 -10.44 -6.16 -4.37
C GLU A 181 -11.31 -7.04 -3.48
N PHE A 182 -10.82 -8.22 -3.11
CA PHE A 182 -11.51 -9.12 -2.18
C PHE A 182 -11.65 -8.47 -0.80
N LEU A 183 -10.58 -7.91 -0.25
CA LEU A 183 -10.60 -7.26 1.07
C LEU A 183 -11.48 -6.02 1.09
N GLN A 184 -11.53 -5.22 0.03
CA GLN A 184 -12.44 -4.06 -0.07
C GLN A 184 -13.91 -4.46 0.05
N LYS A 185 -14.26 -5.66 -0.40
CA LYS A 185 -15.65 -6.16 -0.37
C LYS A 185 -16.01 -6.87 0.94
N SER A 186 -15.04 -7.52 1.59
CA SER A 186 -15.30 -8.48 2.67
C SER A 186 -14.57 -8.20 3.98
N ALA A 187 -13.62 -7.26 4.02
CA ALA A 187 -12.82 -7.04 5.22
C ALA A 187 -13.55 -6.19 6.27
N PHE A 188 -13.35 -6.55 7.53
CA PHE A 188 -13.77 -5.78 8.69
C PHE A 188 -12.55 -5.23 9.40
N ILE A 189 -12.62 -3.95 9.81
CA ILE A 189 -11.56 -3.31 10.59
C ILE A 189 -11.92 -3.50 12.06
N THR A 190 -11.05 -4.20 12.80
CA THR A 190 -11.16 -4.36 14.25
C THR A 190 -10.05 -3.61 14.95
N SER A 191 -10.37 -2.90 16.01
CA SER A 191 -9.38 -2.24 16.87
C SER A 191 -9.48 -2.82 18.28
N ALA A 192 -8.33 -3.21 18.84
CA ALA A 192 -8.23 -3.70 20.21
C ALA A 192 -7.05 -3.05 20.92
N ILE A 193 -7.24 -2.72 22.18
CA ILE A 193 -6.16 -2.18 23.02
C ILE A 193 -5.09 -3.27 23.19
N LYS A 194 -3.88 -2.99 22.76
CA LYS A 194 -2.74 -3.88 22.97
C LYS A 194 -2.46 -3.97 24.47
N LYS A 195 -2.72 -5.12 25.08
CA LYS A 195 -2.29 -5.38 26.45
C LYS A 195 -0.77 -5.41 26.48
N GLU A 196 -0.15 -4.37 27.03
CA GLU A 196 1.29 -4.36 27.24
C GLU A 196 1.65 -5.48 28.24
N LYS A 197 2.51 -6.41 27.81
CA LYS A 197 3.16 -7.32 28.77
C LYS A 197 4.04 -6.44 29.66
N PRO A 198 3.97 -6.56 30.99
CA PRO A 198 4.79 -5.75 31.87
C PRO A 198 6.27 -5.96 31.53
N LYS A 199 6.87 -4.96 30.92
CA LYS A 199 8.31 -4.94 30.70
C LYS A 199 8.97 -4.84 32.07
N LYS A 200 9.63 -5.90 32.53
CA LYS A 200 10.60 -5.84 33.62
C LYS A 200 11.81 -5.02 33.14
N SER A 201 11.69 -3.70 33.04
CA SER A 201 12.81 -2.80 32.85
C SER A 201 12.85 -1.84 34.04
N LYS A 202 13.95 -1.90 34.77
CA LYS A 202 14.35 -0.85 35.72
C LYS A 202 14.67 0.42 34.92
N VAL A 203 13.66 1.12 34.43
CA VAL A 203 13.83 2.46 33.89
C VAL A 203 13.54 3.41 35.06
N LYS A 204 14.54 4.17 35.49
CA LYS A 204 14.31 5.36 36.30
C LYS A 204 13.43 6.28 35.48
N VAL A 205 12.17 6.38 35.86
CA VAL A 205 11.25 7.38 35.30
C VAL A 205 11.78 8.74 35.79
N ILE A 206 12.34 9.49 34.87
CA ILE A 206 12.52 10.92 35.07
C ILE A 206 11.14 11.51 34.80
N ASP A 207 10.45 11.85 35.84
CA ASP A 207 9.12 12.47 35.79
C ASP A 207 9.25 13.88 35.20
N ASN A 208 8.96 14.02 33.95
CA ASN A 208 8.82 15.27 33.22
C ASN A 208 7.34 15.61 32.97
N SER A 209 6.44 15.12 33.82
CA SER A 209 4.99 15.27 33.66
C SER A 209 4.48 16.71 33.69
N ASP A 210 5.27 17.66 34.19
CA ASP A 210 4.83 19.05 34.36
C ASP A 210 5.04 19.96 33.15
N LYS A 211 5.65 19.50 32.06
CA LYS A 211 5.96 20.35 30.89
C LYS A 211 4.98 20.29 29.72
N TYR A 212 4.10 19.27 29.65
CA TYR A 212 3.19 19.08 28.51
C TYR A 212 1.79 18.60 28.91
N ALA A 213 1.30 18.96 30.06
CA ALA A 213 -0.07 18.70 30.47
C ALA A 213 -1.02 19.76 29.88
N ASP A 214 -1.27 19.67 28.60
CA ASP A 214 -2.46 20.26 27.99
C ASP A 214 -3.67 19.36 28.33
N LYS A 215 -4.26 19.64 29.52
CA LYS A 215 -5.41 18.88 30.03
C LYS A 215 -6.61 18.96 29.11
N GLU A 216 -6.79 20.05 28.38
CA GLU A 216 -7.93 20.27 27.50
C GLU A 216 -7.88 19.40 26.23
N GLY A 217 -6.71 19.15 25.68
CA GLY A 217 -6.52 18.27 24.52
C GLY A 217 -6.74 16.80 24.86
N SER A 218 -6.32 16.35 26.04
CA SER A 218 -6.48 14.96 26.48
C SER A 218 -7.94 14.61 26.83
N GLU A 219 -8.69 15.54 27.43
CA GLU A 219 -10.11 15.34 27.73
C GLU A 219 -10.97 15.28 26.47
N LYS A 220 -10.71 16.14 25.47
CA LYS A 220 -11.38 16.09 24.16
C LYS A 220 -11.09 14.80 23.40
N ALA A 221 -9.86 14.29 23.46
CA ALA A 221 -9.49 13.02 22.85
C ALA A 221 -10.20 11.81 23.52
N ILE A 222 -10.30 11.82 24.85
CA ILE A 222 -11.01 10.80 25.62
C ILE A 222 -12.53 10.84 25.33
N GLU A 223 -13.11 12.04 25.19
CA GLU A 223 -14.52 12.20 24.87
C GLU A 223 -14.82 11.73 23.41
N LEU A 224 -13.93 12.02 22.46
CA LEU A 224 -14.03 11.50 21.08
C LEU A 224 -13.93 9.96 21.03
N LEU A 225 -13.00 9.38 21.78
CA LEU A 225 -12.88 7.93 21.90
C LEU A 225 -14.12 7.28 22.52
N LYS A 226 -14.72 7.90 23.54
CA LYS A 226 -15.98 7.44 24.14
C LYS A 226 -17.14 7.50 23.14
N LYS A 227 -17.23 8.54 22.30
CA LYS A 227 -18.25 8.64 21.23
C LYS A 227 -18.07 7.56 20.17
N ILE A 228 -16.84 7.24 19.79
CA ILE A 228 -16.54 6.17 18.81
C ILE A 228 -16.89 4.78 19.38
N THR A 229 -16.59 4.52 20.66
CA THR A 229 -16.95 3.25 21.30
C THR A 229 -18.46 3.11 21.50
N ALA A 230 -19.19 4.18 21.83
CA ALA A 230 -20.65 4.16 21.96
C ALA A 230 -21.37 3.87 20.62
N VAL A 231 -20.80 4.34 19.49
CA VAL A 231 -21.34 4.02 18.15
C VAL A 231 -21.08 2.55 17.78
N SER A 232 -20.00 1.94 18.25
CA SER A 232 -19.71 0.52 18.01
C SER A 232 -20.62 -0.40 18.84
N GLU A 233 -21.03 0.01 20.04
CA GLU A 233 -21.95 -0.75 20.90
C GLU A 233 -23.41 -0.68 20.40
N SER A 234 -23.84 0.44 19.82
CA SER A 234 -25.18 0.58 19.24
C SER A 234 -25.38 -0.23 17.95
N SER A 235 -24.31 -0.62 17.27
CA SER A 235 -24.40 -1.46 16.07
C SER A 235 -24.47 -2.96 16.34
N THR A 236 -24.26 -3.39 17.60
CA THR A 236 -24.36 -4.81 18.00
C THR A 236 -25.77 -5.24 18.46
N GLU A 237 -26.70 -4.31 18.65
CA GLU A 237 -28.09 -4.64 19.08
C GLU A 237 -29.09 -4.86 17.94
N CYS A 238 -28.68 -4.87 16.68
CA CYS A 238 -29.59 -5.19 15.57
C CYS A 238 -29.59 -6.70 15.22
N LYS A 239 -29.70 -7.57 16.26
CA LYS A 239 -30.03 -9.00 16.10
C LYS A 239 -31.51 -9.24 16.40
N GLY A 240 -32.40 -8.72 15.56
CA GLY A 240 -33.84 -8.91 15.84
C GLY A 240 -34.83 -8.60 14.76
N CYS A 241 -34.46 -8.38 13.52
CA CYS A 241 -35.42 -8.12 12.43
C CYS A 241 -35.13 -8.96 11.20
N CYS A 242 -35.35 -10.28 11.30
CA CYS A 242 -35.76 -11.13 10.17
C CYS A 242 -36.70 -12.21 10.71
N LYS A 243 -37.97 -11.93 10.66
CA LYS A 243 -39.04 -12.90 10.48
C LYS A 243 -39.76 -12.58 9.19
#